data_fba18d084b2be990c354064a7a5065ff
#
_entry.id   fba18d084b2be990c354064a7a5065ff
#
_cell.length_a   1.000
_cell.length_b   1.000
_cell.length_c   1.000
_cell.angle_alpha   90.00
_cell.angle_beta   90.00
_cell.angle_gamma   90.00
#
_symmetry.space_group_name_H-M   'P 1'
#
loop_
_entity.id
_entity.type
_entity.pdbx_description
1 polymer ?
#
loop_
_entity_poly.entity_id
_entity_poly.type
_entity_poly.pdbx_seq_one_letter_code
_entity_poly.pdbx_strand_id
1 'polypeptide(L)'
;MTKFIFVTGGVVSSLGKGIAAASIATILESRGLNVTMLKLDPYINVDPGTMSPFQHGEVFVTDDGAETDLDLGHYERFINATMTRRNSFSTGQVYENVIAKERRGDYLGGTVQVIPHITDEIKRRIHEGAAGYDVAIVEIGGTVGDIESLPFLEAIRQIRSQLGRNNTLFAHLSYVPYIAAAGEIKTKPTQHTVKEMLSIGLQPDILICRMDRKMPADERRKIALFCNVEERAIVGSYDVDSIYECPEMLHDQGIDNIITEQLQLNVQQADLTAWKKIVHAIKNPKHTVKIAMVGKYVDLTESYKSLIEALKHAGIHTETDVQITFVDSENIEKNNGDVSMLKDMDAILVPGGFGSRGVEGKIAAVRYARENNVPYLGICLGMQIALIEYARDVAGLKGANSTEFDLKCAAPVVALIDEWQTADGSVETRDESADLGGTMRLGAQEVELKAGSLAAKIYGSEHIRERHRHRYEVNNNYVPTLEQAGLVIGGVSAGRERLVETIELPNHPWFFACQFHPEFTSNPRRGHPLFTAFVKAALNNKKG
;
A
#
# COMPACT_ATOMS: atom_id res chain seq x y z
N MET A 1 -27.27 -9.62 -7.50
CA MET A 1 -27.28 -8.33 -6.76
C MET A 1 -26.14 -8.39 -5.75
N THR A 2 -25.26 -7.42 -5.77
CA THR A 2 -24.11 -7.35 -4.84
C THR A 2 -24.57 -7.27 -3.40
N LYS A 3 -23.97 -8.04 -2.51
CA LYS A 3 -24.16 -7.97 -1.06
C LYS A 3 -23.14 -7.03 -0.44
N PHE A 4 -23.51 -6.31 0.60
CA PHE A 4 -22.66 -5.32 1.23
C PHE A 4 -22.33 -5.69 2.68
N ILE A 5 -21.05 -5.62 3.04
CA ILE A 5 -20.57 -5.74 4.41
C ILE A 5 -19.94 -4.40 4.77
N PHE A 6 -20.55 -3.66 5.69
CA PHE A 6 -20.03 -2.39 6.17
C PHE A 6 -19.22 -2.63 7.43
N VAL A 7 -17.93 -2.25 7.38
CA VAL A 7 -17.01 -2.40 8.51
C VAL A 7 -16.79 -1.03 9.13
N THR A 8 -17.19 -0.90 10.39
CA THR A 8 -17.04 0.32 11.18
C THR A 8 -16.15 0.06 12.40
N GLY A 9 -15.64 1.12 13.03
CA GLY A 9 -14.85 0.98 14.26
C GLY A 9 -15.21 2.02 15.29
N GLY A 10 -14.97 1.69 16.54
CA GLY A 10 -15.20 2.59 17.65
C GLY A 10 -14.13 2.50 18.72
N VAL A 11 -14.23 3.37 19.72
CA VAL A 11 -13.36 3.53 20.88
C VAL A 11 -12.03 4.25 20.55
N VAL A 12 -11.22 3.72 19.64
CA VAL A 12 -9.92 4.31 19.25
C VAL A 12 -9.62 4.07 17.76
N SER A 13 -8.76 4.89 17.17
CA SER A 13 -8.18 4.65 15.84
C SER A 13 -7.20 3.47 15.85
N SER A 14 -6.78 3.03 14.69
CA SER A 14 -5.77 1.96 14.52
C SER A 14 -6.13 0.60 15.14
N LEU A 15 -7.44 0.30 15.27
CA LEU A 15 -7.93 -0.99 15.76
C LEU A 15 -7.68 -2.17 14.81
N GLY A 16 -7.26 -1.88 13.57
CA GLY A 16 -7.07 -2.89 12.53
C GLY A 16 -8.33 -3.18 11.72
N LYS A 17 -9.19 -2.18 11.48
CA LYS A 17 -10.37 -2.30 10.61
C LYS A 17 -10.02 -2.86 9.23
N GLY A 18 -8.99 -2.29 8.57
CA GLY A 18 -8.54 -2.72 7.25
C GLY A 18 -8.13 -4.19 7.22
N ILE A 19 -7.37 -4.64 8.22
CA ILE A 19 -6.93 -6.05 8.32
C ILE A 19 -8.11 -6.98 8.60
N ALA A 20 -9.05 -6.60 9.48
CA ALA A 20 -10.23 -7.41 9.74
C ALA A 20 -11.14 -7.50 8.50
N ALA A 21 -11.37 -6.38 7.82
CA ALA A 21 -12.13 -6.32 6.57
C ALA A 21 -11.47 -7.17 5.47
N ALA A 22 -10.15 -7.04 5.27
CA ALA A 22 -9.39 -7.81 4.31
C ALA A 22 -9.37 -9.31 4.65
N SER A 23 -9.32 -9.67 5.94
CA SER A 23 -9.42 -11.06 6.39
C SER A 23 -10.78 -11.67 6.07
N ILE A 24 -11.87 -10.94 6.32
CA ILE A 24 -13.23 -11.36 5.93
C ILE A 24 -13.30 -11.55 4.40
N ALA A 25 -12.74 -10.60 3.64
CA ALA A 25 -12.69 -10.69 2.18
C ALA A 25 -11.95 -11.94 1.71
N THR A 26 -10.79 -12.24 2.29
CA THR A 26 -10.00 -13.46 2.00
C THR A 26 -10.82 -14.73 2.25
N ILE A 27 -11.52 -14.81 3.38
CA ILE A 27 -12.31 -15.99 3.73
C ILE A 27 -13.48 -16.16 2.74
N LEU A 28 -14.17 -15.06 2.39
CA LEU A 28 -15.27 -15.11 1.42
C LEU A 28 -14.78 -15.45 0.00
N GLU A 29 -13.63 -14.90 -0.41
CA GLU A 29 -12.97 -15.29 -1.67
C GLU A 29 -12.63 -16.79 -1.69
N SER A 30 -12.17 -17.36 -0.57
CA SER A 30 -11.86 -18.78 -0.45
C SER A 30 -13.11 -19.68 -0.52
N ARG A 31 -14.31 -19.12 -0.34
CA ARG A 31 -15.60 -19.78 -0.60
C ARG A 31 -16.07 -19.69 -2.04
N GLY A 32 -15.26 -19.11 -2.94
CA GLY A 32 -15.53 -18.98 -4.37
C GLY A 32 -16.32 -17.74 -4.76
N LEU A 33 -16.45 -16.76 -3.86
CA LEU A 33 -17.11 -15.48 -4.16
C LEU A 33 -16.15 -14.51 -4.84
N ASN A 34 -16.66 -13.70 -5.75
CA ASN A 34 -15.97 -12.56 -6.32
C ASN A 34 -16.16 -11.35 -5.38
N VAL A 35 -15.08 -10.95 -4.70
CA VAL A 35 -15.12 -9.96 -3.62
C VAL A 35 -14.35 -8.71 -4.01
N THR A 36 -14.88 -7.53 -3.67
CA THR A 36 -14.15 -6.25 -3.71
C THR A 36 -14.18 -5.55 -2.37
N MET A 37 -13.27 -4.58 -2.22
CA MET A 37 -13.20 -3.76 -1.03
C MET A 37 -13.23 -2.28 -1.38
N LEU A 38 -13.85 -1.46 -0.52
CA LEU A 38 -13.90 -0.02 -0.66
C LEU A 38 -13.46 0.64 0.66
N LYS A 39 -12.69 1.72 0.55
CA LYS A 39 -12.26 2.59 1.65
C LYS A 39 -12.95 3.93 1.57
N LEU A 40 -13.60 4.33 2.65
CA LEU A 40 -14.24 5.64 2.80
C LEU A 40 -13.52 6.42 3.89
N ASP A 41 -12.83 7.49 3.50
CA ASP A 41 -12.00 8.28 4.40
C ASP A 41 -12.69 9.60 4.80
N PRO A 42 -12.86 9.87 6.11
CA PRO A 42 -13.65 11.01 6.57
C PRO A 42 -12.91 12.36 6.49
N TYR A 43 -11.64 12.39 6.10
CA TYR A 43 -10.89 13.64 5.96
C TYR A 43 -11.35 14.48 4.74
N ILE A 44 -11.04 15.79 4.78
CA ILE A 44 -11.45 16.76 3.76
C ILE A 44 -10.45 16.87 2.61
N ASN A 45 -9.28 16.26 2.71
CA ASN A 45 -8.32 16.25 1.61
C ASN A 45 -8.92 15.60 0.36
N VAL A 46 -8.80 16.28 -0.77
CA VAL A 46 -9.26 15.76 -2.07
C VAL A 46 -8.25 14.77 -2.64
N ASP A 47 -6.97 15.08 -2.48
CA ASP A 47 -5.86 14.26 -2.96
C ASP A 47 -5.00 13.74 -1.80
N PRO A 48 -5.03 12.43 -1.52
CA PRO A 48 -4.17 11.80 -0.51
C PRO A 48 -2.67 11.91 -0.83
N GLY A 49 -2.30 12.05 -2.09
CA GLY A 49 -0.90 12.17 -2.53
C GLY A 49 -0.17 13.38 -1.97
N THR A 50 -0.90 14.42 -1.55
CA THR A 50 -0.36 15.64 -0.92
C THR A 50 -0.23 15.55 0.60
N MET A 51 -0.72 14.47 1.21
CA MET A 51 -0.72 14.31 2.66
C MET A 51 0.66 13.89 3.18
N SER A 52 0.98 14.31 4.40
CA SER A 52 2.26 13.97 5.01
C SER A 52 2.35 12.49 5.36
N PRO A 53 3.40 11.76 4.90
CA PRO A 53 3.63 10.38 5.30
C PRO A 53 3.75 10.16 6.81
N PHE A 54 4.09 11.20 7.57
CA PHE A 54 4.14 11.18 9.04
C PHE A 54 2.77 10.98 9.70
N GLN A 55 1.69 11.40 9.02
CA GLN A 55 0.33 11.34 9.56
C GLN A 55 -0.47 10.18 8.98
N HIS A 56 -0.24 9.83 7.71
CA HIS A 56 -1.06 8.89 6.96
C HIS A 56 -0.31 7.66 6.46
N GLY A 57 1.02 7.59 6.68
CA GLY A 57 1.85 6.50 6.18
C GLY A 57 2.14 6.61 4.67
N GLU A 58 2.31 5.47 4.02
CA GLU A 58 2.61 5.36 2.61
C GLU A 58 1.43 5.78 1.73
N VAL A 59 1.72 6.49 0.65
CA VAL A 59 0.77 6.69 -0.45
C VAL A 59 0.81 5.48 -1.36
N PHE A 60 -0.28 4.73 -1.41
CA PHE A 60 -0.41 3.59 -2.31
C PHE A 60 -0.98 4.02 -3.66
N VAL A 61 -0.41 3.51 -4.76
CA VAL A 61 -0.84 3.85 -6.12
C VAL A 61 -1.53 2.65 -6.76
N THR A 62 -2.75 2.88 -7.26
CA THR A 62 -3.55 1.88 -7.98
C THR A 62 -3.10 1.73 -9.44
N ASP A 63 -3.60 0.69 -10.11
CA ASP A 63 -3.29 0.45 -11.54
C ASP A 63 -3.69 1.62 -12.44
N ASP A 64 -4.82 2.26 -12.15
CA ASP A 64 -5.34 3.41 -12.91
C ASP A 64 -4.78 4.76 -12.45
N GLY A 65 -3.72 4.75 -11.62
CA GLY A 65 -2.96 5.93 -11.22
C GLY A 65 -3.61 6.76 -10.12
N ALA A 66 -4.56 6.23 -9.36
CA ALA A 66 -5.04 6.93 -8.18
C ALA A 66 -4.04 6.81 -7.04
N GLU A 67 -3.71 7.94 -6.41
CA GLU A 67 -3.01 7.97 -5.13
C GLU A 67 -4.04 7.77 -4.01
N THR A 68 -3.77 6.83 -3.11
CA THR A 68 -4.73 6.38 -2.09
C THR A 68 -4.05 6.15 -0.75
N ASP A 69 -4.86 5.92 0.28
CA ASP A 69 -4.41 5.48 1.58
C ASP A 69 -3.75 4.08 1.52
N LEU A 70 -2.84 3.80 2.43
CA LEU A 70 -2.10 2.53 2.52
C LEU A 70 -2.99 1.29 2.68
N ASP A 71 -4.24 1.46 3.12
CA ASP A 71 -5.19 0.36 3.30
C ASP A 71 -5.51 -0.38 2.00
N LEU A 72 -5.50 0.33 0.84
CA LEU A 72 -5.70 -0.34 -0.44
C LEU A 72 -4.59 -1.34 -0.76
N GLY A 73 -3.37 -1.07 -0.32
CA GLY A 73 -2.28 -2.04 -0.39
C GLY A 73 -2.55 -3.28 0.46
N HIS A 74 -3.13 -3.12 1.65
CA HIS A 74 -3.56 -4.28 2.44
C HIS A 74 -4.62 -5.10 1.70
N TYR A 75 -5.60 -4.44 1.06
CA TYR A 75 -6.64 -5.14 0.31
C TYR A 75 -6.05 -6.00 -0.81
N GLU A 76 -5.20 -5.45 -1.67
CA GLU A 76 -4.57 -6.20 -2.76
C GLU A 76 -3.65 -7.33 -2.29
N ARG A 77 -3.07 -7.23 -1.09
CA ARG A 77 -2.29 -8.31 -0.49
C ARG A 77 -3.16 -9.48 -0.01
N PHE A 78 -4.40 -9.20 0.40
CA PHE A 78 -5.31 -10.16 0.98
C PHE A 78 -6.23 -10.85 -0.04
N ILE A 79 -6.68 -10.13 -1.07
CA ILE A 79 -7.57 -10.65 -2.12
C ILE A 79 -6.96 -10.56 -3.52
N ASN A 80 -7.53 -11.26 -4.50
CA ASN A 80 -7.04 -11.24 -5.88
C ASN A 80 -7.61 -10.09 -6.73
N ALA A 81 -8.38 -9.19 -6.13
CA ALA A 81 -8.91 -8.04 -6.84
C ALA A 81 -7.83 -6.93 -6.97
N THR A 82 -7.75 -6.31 -8.15
CA THR A 82 -6.95 -5.11 -8.38
C THR A 82 -7.77 -3.89 -8.02
N MET A 83 -7.24 -3.03 -7.15
CA MET A 83 -7.89 -1.80 -6.73
C MET A 83 -7.75 -0.69 -7.78
N THR A 84 -8.74 0.15 -7.85
CA THR A 84 -8.82 1.31 -8.74
C THR A 84 -9.29 2.55 -7.96
N ARG A 85 -9.32 3.71 -8.59
CA ARG A 85 -9.89 4.94 -8.00
C ARG A 85 -11.33 4.81 -7.50
N ARG A 86 -12.06 3.78 -7.95
CA ARG A 86 -13.42 3.49 -7.48
C ARG A 86 -13.45 2.83 -6.11
N ASN A 87 -12.31 2.33 -5.65
CA ASN A 87 -12.19 1.59 -4.40
C ASN A 87 -11.83 2.47 -3.20
N SER A 88 -11.51 3.76 -3.42
CA SER A 88 -11.24 4.72 -2.35
C SER A 88 -11.78 6.08 -2.68
N PHE A 89 -12.41 6.73 -1.70
CA PHE A 89 -12.78 8.15 -1.81
C PHE A 89 -12.89 8.81 -0.44
N SER A 90 -12.54 10.10 -0.40
CA SER A 90 -12.60 10.94 0.79
C SER A 90 -13.88 11.76 0.87
N THR A 91 -14.18 12.27 2.06
CA THR A 91 -15.22 13.30 2.26
C THR A 91 -14.96 14.50 1.34
N GLY A 92 -13.71 14.96 1.22
CA GLY A 92 -13.34 16.07 0.34
C GLY A 92 -13.78 15.86 -1.10
N GLN A 93 -13.48 14.70 -1.68
CA GLN A 93 -13.89 14.37 -3.05
C GLN A 93 -15.41 14.31 -3.23
N VAL A 94 -16.15 13.85 -2.22
CA VAL A 94 -17.61 13.82 -2.25
C VAL A 94 -18.17 15.24 -2.26
N TYR A 95 -17.70 16.11 -1.36
CA TYR A 95 -18.14 17.50 -1.27
C TYR A 95 -17.75 18.29 -2.49
N GLU A 96 -16.51 18.16 -2.98
CA GLU A 96 -16.04 18.81 -4.22
C GLU A 96 -16.98 18.49 -5.40
N ASN A 97 -17.33 17.21 -5.58
CA ASN A 97 -18.22 16.79 -6.67
C ASN A 97 -19.62 17.39 -6.53
N VAL A 98 -20.21 17.40 -5.33
CA VAL A 98 -21.54 17.96 -5.08
C VAL A 98 -21.53 19.48 -5.27
N ILE A 99 -20.50 20.18 -4.78
CA ILE A 99 -20.33 21.62 -4.97
C ILE A 99 -20.14 21.95 -6.46
N ALA A 100 -19.34 21.17 -7.18
CA ALA A 100 -19.16 21.34 -8.63
C ALA A 100 -20.48 21.17 -9.40
N LYS A 101 -21.32 20.19 -9.03
CA LYS A 101 -22.67 20.00 -9.59
C LYS A 101 -23.59 21.19 -9.29
N GLU A 102 -23.56 21.70 -8.05
CA GLU A 102 -24.31 22.89 -7.66
C GLU A 102 -23.90 24.08 -8.52
N ARG A 103 -22.61 24.37 -8.66
CA ARG A 103 -22.08 25.48 -9.45
C ARG A 103 -22.44 25.39 -10.93
N ARG A 104 -22.61 24.20 -11.49
CA ARG A 104 -23.07 23.98 -12.87
C ARG A 104 -24.59 24.13 -13.03
N GLY A 105 -25.36 24.19 -11.92
CA GLY A 105 -26.81 24.26 -11.93
C GLY A 105 -27.51 22.90 -12.06
N ASP A 106 -26.82 21.78 -11.81
CA ASP A 106 -27.37 20.43 -11.96
C ASP A 106 -28.58 20.20 -11.01
N TYR A 107 -28.68 20.96 -9.93
CA TYR A 107 -29.78 20.88 -8.96
C TYR A 107 -30.93 21.87 -9.21
N LEU A 108 -30.93 22.54 -10.37
CA LEU A 108 -32.04 23.42 -10.84
C LEU A 108 -32.49 24.49 -9.82
N GLY A 109 -31.57 25.03 -9.02
CA GLY A 109 -31.82 26.03 -7.98
C GLY A 109 -32.40 25.50 -6.68
N GLY A 110 -32.45 24.15 -6.50
CA GLY A 110 -32.86 23.53 -5.25
C GLY A 110 -31.81 23.76 -4.13
N THR A 111 -32.27 23.75 -2.88
CA THR A 111 -31.36 23.82 -1.73
C THR A 111 -30.57 22.53 -1.60
N VAL A 112 -29.24 22.61 -1.71
CA VAL A 112 -28.33 21.47 -1.58
C VAL A 112 -27.97 21.26 -0.11
N GLN A 113 -28.17 20.03 0.41
CA GLN A 113 -27.97 19.68 1.82
C GLN A 113 -27.18 18.39 1.94
N VAL A 114 -26.68 18.09 3.15
CA VAL A 114 -25.97 16.81 3.41
C VAL A 114 -26.90 15.63 3.11
N ILE A 115 -28.13 15.66 3.59
CA ILE A 115 -29.18 14.72 3.21
C ILE A 115 -30.16 15.48 2.29
N PRO A 116 -30.42 15.04 1.06
CA PRO A 116 -29.93 13.78 0.47
C PRO A 116 -28.66 13.90 -0.37
N HIS A 117 -28.16 15.09 -0.73
CA HIS A 117 -27.23 15.28 -1.84
C HIS A 117 -25.84 14.68 -1.60
N ILE A 118 -25.26 14.88 -0.40
CA ILE A 118 -23.98 14.26 -0.02
C ILE A 118 -24.17 12.75 0.19
N THR A 119 -25.23 12.34 0.87
CA THR A 119 -25.48 10.90 1.10
C THR A 119 -25.78 10.14 -0.19
N ASP A 120 -26.46 10.76 -1.17
CA ASP A 120 -26.72 10.16 -2.48
C ASP A 120 -25.42 10.00 -3.29
N GLU A 121 -24.52 10.98 -3.25
CA GLU A 121 -23.22 10.89 -3.90
C GLU A 121 -22.36 9.77 -3.26
N ILE A 122 -22.35 9.63 -1.93
CA ILE A 122 -21.68 8.54 -1.22
C ILE A 122 -22.26 7.19 -1.68
N LYS A 123 -23.57 7.03 -1.65
CA LYS A 123 -24.25 5.78 -2.07
C LYS A 123 -23.93 5.44 -3.52
N ARG A 124 -23.96 6.44 -4.43
CA ARG A 124 -23.62 6.26 -5.84
C ARG A 124 -22.20 5.69 -6.00
N ARG A 125 -21.20 6.28 -5.31
CA ARG A 125 -19.81 5.80 -5.37
C ARG A 125 -19.66 4.40 -4.79
N ILE A 126 -20.33 4.08 -3.68
CA ILE A 126 -20.33 2.72 -3.11
C ILE A 126 -20.88 1.72 -4.13
N HIS A 127 -22.01 2.01 -4.78
CA HIS A 127 -22.60 1.12 -5.78
C HIS A 127 -21.70 0.97 -7.04
N GLU A 128 -21.05 2.04 -7.48
CA GLU A 128 -20.13 1.99 -8.62
C GLU A 128 -18.88 1.14 -8.32
N GLY A 129 -18.29 1.29 -7.13
CA GLY A 129 -17.14 0.47 -6.73
C GLY A 129 -17.49 -1.00 -6.49
N ALA A 130 -18.76 -1.29 -6.17
CA ALA A 130 -19.26 -2.64 -5.93
C ALA A 130 -19.78 -3.35 -7.20
N ALA A 131 -19.85 -2.64 -8.34
CA ALA A 131 -20.49 -3.19 -9.54
C ALA A 131 -19.73 -4.39 -10.12
N GLY A 132 -20.45 -5.49 -10.36
CA GLY A 132 -19.87 -6.72 -10.94
C GLY A 132 -19.31 -7.70 -9.93
N TYR A 133 -19.39 -7.43 -8.64
CA TYR A 133 -18.94 -8.31 -7.57
C TYR A 133 -20.11 -8.97 -6.84
N ASP A 134 -19.88 -10.14 -6.25
CA ASP A 134 -20.87 -10.85 -5.43
C ASP A 134 -21.00 -10.17 -4.07
N VAL A 135 -19.86 -9.78 -3.48
CA VAL A 135 -19.78 -9.11 -2.18
C VAL A 135 -18.86 -7.90 -2.27
N ALA A 136 -19.31 -6.78 -1.72
CA ALA A 136 -18.50 -5.59 -1.51
C ALA A 136 -18.33 -5.35 -0.01
N ILE A 137 -17.08 -5.30 0.47
CA ILE A 137 -16.75 -4.92 1.84
C ILE A 137 -16.37 -3.44 1.84
N VAL A 138 -17.12 -2.65 2.60
CA VAL A 138 -16.97 -1.20 2.66
C VAL A 138 -16.44 -0.82 4.04
N GLU A 139 -15.18 -0.43 4.10
CA GLU A 139 -14.56 0.06 5.33
C GLU A 139 -14.85 1.54 5.52
N ILE A 140 -15.46 1.88 6.65
CA ILE A 140 -15.69 3.27 7.04
C ILE A 140 -14.52 3.75 7.90
N GLY A 141 -13.78 4.72 7.39
CA GLY A 141 -12.71 5.39 8.10
C GLY A 141 -13.22 6.18 9.31
N GLY A 142 -12.29 6.55 10.20
CA GLY A 142 -12.62 7.24 11.45
C GLY A 142 -13.24 6.34 12.51
N THR A 143 -13.82 6.98 13.52
CA THR A 143 -14.41 6.33 14.70
C THR A 143 -15.90 6.67 14.76
N VAL A 144 -16.73 5.69 15.09
CA VAL A 144 -18.17 5.93 15.34
C VAL A 144 -18.32 6.88 16.52
N GLY A 145 -19.04 7.97 16.31
CA GLY A 145 -19.19 9.09 17.25
C GLY A 145 -18.45 10.36 16.81
N ASP A 146 -17.47 10.25 15.91
CA ASP A 146 -16.78 11.41 15.36
C ASP A 146 -17.66 12.11 14.30
N ILE A 147 -17.63 13.45 14.31
CA ILE A 147 -18.42 14.30 13.40
C ILE A 147 -18.14 14.00 11.94
N GLU A 148 -16.88 13.78 11.61
CA GLU A 148 -16.39 13.56 10.26
C GLU A 148 -16.99 12.32 9.60
N SER A 149 -17.30 11.29 10.39
CA SER A 149 -17.83 10.01 9.89
C SER A 149 -19.35 10.02 9.67
N LEU A 150 -20.07 11.00 10.21
CA LEU A 150 -21.54 11.01 10.21
C LEU A 150 -22.17 10.91 8.81
N PRO A 151 -21.71 11.62 7.76
CA PRO A 151 -22.29 11.49 6.43
C PRO A 151 -22.17 10.07 5.85
N PHE A 152 -21.05 9.38 6.11
CA PHE A 152 -20.86 7.99 5.70
C PHE A 152 -21.77 7.04 6.48
N LEU A 153 -21.86 7.20 7.78
CA LEU A 153 -22.72 6.39 8.64
C LEU A 153 -24.20 6.55 8.24
N GLU A 154 -24.63 7.78 7.95
CA GLU A 154 -25.99 8.03 7.45
C GLU A 154 -26.22 7.39 6.08
N ALA A 155 -25.27 7.47 5.16
CA ALA A 155 -25.37 6.85 3.84
C ALA A 155 -25.52 5.32 3.94
N ILE A 156 -24.71 4.64 4.77
CA ILE A 156 -24.83 3.17 4.92
C ILE A 156 -26.10 2.76 5.66
N ARG A 157 -26.61 3.61 6.58
CA ARG A 157 -27.93 3.42 7.19
C ARG A 157 -29.04 3.44 6.13
N GLN A 158 -28.97 4.40 5.19
CA GLN A 158 -29.92 4.48 4.08
C GLN A 158 -29.80 3.27 3.14
N ILE A 159 -28.59 2.80 2.81
CA ILE A 159 -28.38 1.58 2.00
C ILE A 159 -29.04 0.37 2.69
N ARG A 160 -28.85 0.20 3.99
CA ARG A 160 -29.51 -0.88 4.77
C ARG A 160 -31.04 -0.78 4.66
N SER A 161 -31.61 0.42 4.79
CA SER A 161 -33.04 0.64 4.66
C SER A 161 -33.58 0.31 3.26
N GLN A 162 -32.78 0.61 2.23
CA GLN A 162 -33.14 0.37 0.82
C GLN A 162 -33.00 -1.09 0.40
N LEU A 163 -31.93 -1.77 0.80
CA LEU A 163 -31.61 -3.12 0.36
C LEU A 163 -32.09 -4.23 1.32
N GLY A 164 -32.34 -3.90 2.56
CA GLY A 164 -32.72 -4.83 3.60
C GLY A 164 -31.58 -5.67 4.18
N ARG A 165 -31.87 -6.36 5.30
CA ARG A 165 -30.89 -7.13 6.08
C ARG A 165 -30.26 -8.30 5.33
N ASN A 166 -30.98 -8.92 4.39
CA ASN A 166 -30.46 -10.04 3.62
C ASN A 166 -29.43 -9.63 2.54
N ASN A 167 -29.26 -8.32 2.30
CA ASN A 167 -28.32 -7.79 1.32
C ASN A 167 -27.24 -6.91 1.93
N THR A 168 -27.33 -6.66 3.25
CA THR A 168 -26.40 -5.80 3.98
C THR A 168 -26.06 -6.38 5.35
N LEU A 169 -24.82 -6.20 5.80
CA LEU A 169 -24.35 -6.62 7.12
C LEU A 169 -23.48 -5.52 7.72
N PHE A 170 -23.62 -5.24 9.02
CA PHE A 170 -22.76 -4.35 9.77
C PHE A 170 -21.84 -5.14 10.68
N ALA A 171 -20.53 -5.09 10.41
CA ALA A 171 -19.47 -5.58 11.28
C ALA A 171 -18.81 -4.40 12.00
N HIS A 172 -18.87 -4.39 13.32
CA HIS A 172 -18.32 -3.30 14.10
C HIS A 172 -17.12 -3.76 14.92
N LEU A 173 -15.96 -3.10 14.72
CA LEU A 173 -14.77 -3.34 15.53
C LEU A 173 -14.81 -2.49 16.78
N SER A 174 -14.49 -3.11 17.93
CA SER A 174 -14.39 -2.44 19.21
C SER A 174 -13.17 -2.91 19.99
N TYR A 175 -12.64 -2.08 20.84
CA TYR A 175 -11.57 -2.43 21.75
C TYR A 175 -12.10 -2.93 23.09
N VAL A 176 -11.63 -4.09 23.52
CA VAL A 176 -11.97 -4.71 24.81
C VAL A 176 -10.68 -4.82 25.65
N PRO A 177 -10.35 -3.77 26.44
CA PRO A 177 -9.09 -3.74 27.18
C PRO A 177 -9.10 -4.68 28.38
N TYR A 178 -7.94 -5.24 28.68
CA TYR A 178 -7.62 -5.82 29.97
C TYR A 178 -6.92 -4.77 30.84
N ILE A 179 -7.44 -4.55 32.03
CA ILE A 179 -6.85 -3.62 32.99
C ILE A 179 -6.00 -4.43 33.98
N ALA A 180 -4.70 -4.45 33.76
CA ALA A 180 -3.75 -5.25 34.55
C ALA A 180 -3.84 -4.98 36.07
N ALA A 181 -3.98 -3.70 36.45
CA ALA A 181 -4.12 -3.31 37.87
C ALA A 181 -5.39 -3.84 38.55
N ALA A 182 -6.45 -4.07 37.77
CA ALA A 182 -7.73 -4.60 38.28
C ALA A 182 -7.86 -6.11 38.04
N GLY A 183 -7.00 -6.71 37.25
CA GLY A 183 -7.05 -8.12 36.88
C GLY A 183 -8.28 -8.52 36.06
N GLU A 184 -8.91 -7.58 35.33
CA GLU A 184 -10.19 -7.83 34.67
C GLU A 184 -10.29 -7.23 33.26
N ILE A 185 -11.11 -7.85 32.43
CA ILE A 185 -11.49 -7.38 31.09
C ILE A 185 -12.64 -6.36 31.24
N LYS A 186 -12.52 -5.24 30.53
CA LYS A 186 -13.53 -4.17 30.54
C LYS A 186 -14.36 -4.16 29.27
N THR A 187 -15.64 -4.49 29.38
CA THR A 187 -16.61 -4.50 28.27
C THR A 187 -17.30 -3.15 28.04
N LYS A 188 -17.14 -2.20 28.95
CA LYS A 188 -17.80 -0.88 28.88
C LYS A 188 -17.47 -0.09 27.59
N PRO A 189 -16.22 0.00 27.10
CA PRO A 189 -15.94 0.71 25.87
C PRO A 189 -16.74 0.17 24.68
N THR A 190 -16.87 -1.15 24.55
CA THR A 190 -17.68 -1.82 23.52
C THR A 190 -19.16 -1.48 23.65
N GLN A 191 -19.70 -1.52 24.86
CA GLN A 191 -21.10 -1.15 25.11
C GLN A 191 -21.38 0.31 24.72
N HIS A 192 -20.46 1.23 25.00
CA HIS A 192 -20.61 2.65 24.66
C HIS A 192 -20.55 2.88 23.14
N THR A 193 -19.59 2.32 22.43
CA THR A 193 -19.51 2.52 20.98
C THR A 193 -20.70 1.91 20.23
N VAL A 194 -21.22 0.77 20.68
CA VAL A 194 -22.46 0.19 20.13
C VAL A 194 -23.67 1.08 20.43
N LYS A 195 -23.71 1.70 21.60
CA LYS A 195 -24.77 2.68 21.92
C LYS A 195 -24.71 3.89 20.99
N GLU A 196 -23.52 4.39 20.66
CA GLU A 196 -23.37 5.46 19.66
C GLU A 196 -23.88 5.01 18.27
N MET A 197 -23.56 3.80 17.82
CA MET A 197 -24.12 3.26 16.56
C MET A 197 -25.67 3.22 16.61
N LEU A 198 -26.23 2.75 17.69
CA LEU A 198 -27.68 2.68 17.85
C LEU A 198 -28.34 4.06 17.82
N SER A 199 -27.69 5.10 18.36
CA SER A 199 -28.18 6.48 18.31
C SER A 199 -28.28 7.03 16.87
N ILE A 200 -27.46 6.52 15.96
CA ILE A 200 -27.48 6.85 14.53
C ILE A 200 -28.47 5.94 13.75
N GLY A 201 -29.04 4.93 14.42
CA GLY A 201 -29.94 3.94 13.79
C GLY A 201 -29.23 2.76 13.14
N LEU A 202 -28.00 2.46 13.55
CA LEU A 202 -27.21 1.33 13.09
C LEU A 202 -27.09 0.26 14.17
N GLN A 203 -27.64 -0.93 13.93
CA GLN A 203 -27.47 -2.10 14.79
C GLN A 203 -26.36 -2.99 14.20
N PRO A 204 -25.25 -3.24 14.90
CA PRO A 204 -24.25 -4.20 14.45
C PRO A 204 -24.83 -5.61 14.40
N ASP A 205 -24.52 -6.33 13.33
CA ASP A 205 -24.85 -7.75 13.16
C ASP A 205 -23.71 -8.63 13.72
N ILE A 206 -22.48 -8.16 13.61
CA ILE A 206 -21.26 -8.82 14.14
C ILE A 206 -20.45 -7.79 14.94
N LEU A 207 -19.95 -8.20 16.10
CA LEU A 207 -18.95 -7.45 16.86
C LEU A 207 -17.60 -8.15 16.81
N ILE A 208 -16.58 -7.46 16.31
CA ILE A 208 -15.20 -7.92 16.29
C ILE A 208 -14.47 -7.22 17.44
N CYS A 209 -14.12 -7.99 18.46
CA CYS A 209 -13.53 -7.48 19.70
C CYS A 209 -12.01 -7.59 19.66
N ARG A 210 -11.32 -6.46 19.48
CA ARG A 210 -9.86 -6.39 19.53
C ARG A 210 -9.38 -6.53 20.98
N MET A 211 -8.51 -7.49 21.23
CA MET A 211 -8.03 -7.86 22.56
C MET A 211 -6.58 -8.38 22.50
N ASP A 212 -5.88 -8.29 23.63
CA ASP A 212 -4.55 -8.89 23.83
C ASP A 212 -4.60 -10.38 24.23
N ARG A 213 -5.78 -10.92 24.53
CA ARG A 213 -5.99 -12.29 25.02
C ARG A 213 -7.34 -12.86 24.60
N LYS A 214 -7.51 -14.18 24.72
CA LYS A 214 -8.79 -14.85 24.42
C LYS A 214 -9.91 -14.35 25.33
N MET A 215 -11.08 -14.10 24.75
CA MET A 215 -12.28 -13.64 25.46
C MET A 215 -12.90 -14.80 26.27
N PRO A 216 -13.10 -14.63 27.60
CA PRO A 216 -13.86 -15.59 28.40
C PRO A 216 -15.33 -15.64 27.97
N ALA A 217 -15.98 -16.79 28.15
CA ALA A 217 -17.37 -16.99 27.76
C ALA A 217 -18.33 -16.05 28.49
N ASP A 218 -18.06 -15.74 29.77
CA ASP A 218 -18.90 -14.82 30.57
C ASP A 218 -18.86 -13.39 30.02
N GLU A 219 -17.70 -12.91 29.63
CA GLU A 219 -17.55 -11.58 29.02
C GLU A 219 -18.20 -11.53 27.63
N ARG A 220 -18.13 -12.62 26.86
CA ARG A 220 -18.82 -12.76 25.57
C ARG A 220 -20.33 -12.65 25.75
N ARG A 221 -20.92 -13.41 26.69
CA ARG A 221 -22.36 -13.33 27.01
C ARG A 221 -22.80 -11.95 27.47
N LYS A 222 -21.95 -11.31 28.27
CA LYS A 222 -22.21 -9.96 28.77
C LYS A 222 -22.23 -8.93 27.61
N ILE A 223 -21.24 -8.99 26.70
CA ILE A 223 -21.22 -8.12 25.50
C ILE A 223 -22.47 -8.39 24.65
N ALA A 224 -22.79 -9.64 24.38
CA ALA A 224 -23.94 -10.04 23.57
C ALA A 224 -25.23 -9.44 24.12
N LEU A 225 -25.47 -9.57 25.45
CA LEU A 225 -26.66 -9.05 26.12
C LEU A 225 -26.76 -7.51 26.04
N PHE A 226 -25.66 -6.80 26.36
CA PHE A 226 -25.69 -5.33 26.41
C PHE A 226 -25.67 -4.67 25.03
N CYS A 227 -25.14 -5.35 24.01
CA CYS A 227 -25.04 -4.83 22.65
C CYS A 227 -26.16 -5.33 21.72
N ASN A 228 -27.06 -6.19 22.24
CA ASN A 228 -28.15 -6.81 21.46
C ASN A 228 -27.62 -7.50 20.18
N VAL A 229 -26.57 -8.31 20.32
CA VAL A 229 -25.94 -9.10 19.26
C VAL A 229 -25.93 -10.56 19.68
N GLU A 230 -26.12 -11.49 18.74
CA GLU A 230 -26.05 -12.92 19.05
C GLU A 230 -24.67 -13.29 19.64
N GLU A 231 -24.64 -14.17 20.63
CA GLU A 231 -23.38 -14.56 21.31
C GLU A 231 -22.35 -15.13 20.31
N ARG A 232 -22.81 -15.92 19.31
CA ARG A 232 -21.94 -16.47 18.26
C ARG A 232 -21.33 -15.39 17.37
N ALA A 233 -21.96 -14.23 17.26
CA ALA A 233 -21.50 -13.09 16.45
C ALA A 233 -20.57 -12.13 17.21
N ILE A 234 -20.20 -12.48 18.45
CA ILE A 234 -19.10 -11.81 19.17
C ILE A 234 -17.80 -12.55 18.87
N VAL A 235 -16.98 -11.99 17.99
CA VAL A 235 -15.75 -12.59 17.48
C VAL A 235 -14.54 -11.87 18.06
N GLY A 236 -13.57 -12.62 18.57
CA GLY A 236 -12.31 -12.05 19.07
C GLY A 236 -11.30 -11.83 17.95
N SER A 237 -10.66 -10.68 17.96
CA SER A 237 -9.49 -10.37 17.14
C SER A 237 -8.29 -10.15 18.06
N TYR A 238 -7.40 -11.11 18.13
CA TYR A 238 -6.28 -11.13 19.06
C TYR A 238 -4.99 -10.63 18.43
N ASP A 239 -4.02 -10.26 19.26
CA ASP A 239 -2.67 -9.97 18.79
C ASP A 239 -2.03 -11.22 18.20
N VAL A 240 -1.43 -11.07 17.04
CA VAL A 240 -0.78 -12.14 16.26
C VAL A 240 0.60 -11.67 15.81
N ASP A 241 1.51 -12.61 15.58
CA ASP A 241 2.87 -12.31 15.11
C ASP A 241 2.86 -11.82 13.64
N SER A 242 1.88 -12.28 12.87
CA SER A 242 1.71 -11.86 11.48
C SER A 242 0.24 -11.57 11.17
N ILE A 243 -0.03 -10.46 10.48
CA ILE A 243 -1.38 -10.11 10.01
C ILE A 243 -2.01 -11.20 9.13
N TYR A 244 -1.20 -12.05 8.51
CA TYR A 244 -1.64 -13.17 7.68
C TYR A 244 -2.25 -14.34 8.48
N GLU A 245 -2.19 -14.31 9.81
CA GLU A 245 -2.90 -15.25 10.69
C GLU A 245 -4.38 -14.86 10.91
N CYS A 246 -4.72 -13.59 10.69
CA CYS A 246 -6.05 -13.07 10.96
C CYS A 246 -7.19 -13.80 10.21
N PRO A 247 -7.06 -14.17 8.92
CA PRO A 247 -8.12 -14.92 8.23
C PRO A 247 -8.45 -16.24 8.92
N GLU A 248 -7.45 -17.05 9.28
CA GLU A 248 -7.67 -18.32 9.97
C GLU A 248 -8.29 -18.10 11.35
N MET A 249 -7.75 -17.15 12.13
CA MET A 249 -8.28 -16.81 13.46
C MET A 249 -9.76 -16.40 13.45
N LEU A 250 -10.20 -15.65 12.45
CA LEU A 250 -11.60 -15.24 12.31
C LEU A 250 -12.47 -16.38 11.79
N HIS A 251 -11.96 -17.18 10.84
CA HIS A 251 -12.66 -18.36 10.31
C HIS A 251 -12.93 -19.41 11.38
N ASP A 252 -11.95 -19.71 12.24
CA ASP A 252 -12.08 -20.69 13.32
C ASP A 252 -13.17 -20.33 14.34
N GLN A 253 -13.55 -19.06 14.40
CA GLN A 253 -14.65 -18.57 15.22
C GLN A 253 -16.00 -18.53 14.46
N GLY A 254 -16.03 -18.96 13.18
CA GLY A 254 -17.23 -19.12 12.38
C GLY A 254 -17.80 -17.82 11.80
N ILE A 255 -17.01 -16.74 11.69
CA ILE A 255 -17.49 -15.44 11.19
C ILE A 255 -18.09 -15.54 9.79
N ASP A 256 -17.51 -16.32 8.93
CA ASP A 256 -17.93 -16.52 7.55
C ASP A 256 -19.24 -17.30 7.44
N ASN A 257 -19.52 -18.24 8.35
CA ASN A 257 -20.81 -18.92 8.42
C ASN A 257 -21.92 -17.94 8.81
N ILE A 258 -21.69 -17.07 9.79
CA ILE A 258 -22.64 -16.02 10.19
C ILE A 258 -22.94 -15.09 9.00
N ILE A 259 -21.89 -14.66 8.27
CA ILE A 259 -22.02 -13.77 7.11
C ILE A 259 -22.83 -14.45 5.99
N THR A 260 -22.49 -15.70 5.64
CA THR A 260 -23.16 -16.41 4.55
C THR A 260 -24.61 -16.75 4.89
N GLU A 261 -24.92 -17.10 6.13
CA GLU A 261 -26.30 -17.30 6.61
C GLU A 261 -27.12 -16.00 6.49
N GLN A 262 -26.61 -14.88 7.05
CA GLN A 262 -27.36 -13.62 7.06
C GLN A 262 -27.57 -13.04 5.66
N LEU A 263 -26.54 -13.09 4.80
CA LEU A 263 -26.61 -12.59 3.43
C LEU A 263 -27.23 -13.60 2.46
N GLN A 264 -27.66 -14.77 2.95
CA GLN A 264 -28.26 -15.85 2.14
C GLN A 264 -27.39 -16.23 0.96
N LEU A 265 -26.08 -16.39 1.20
CA LEU A 265 -25.11 -16.80 0.18
C LEU A 265 -25.02 -18.33 0.15
N ASN A 266 -25.36 -18.92 -1.01
CA ASN A 266 -25.21 -20.37 -1.20
C ASN A 266 -23.83 -20.66 -1.80
N VAL A 267 -22.86 -20.90 -0.94
CA VAL A 267 -21.44 -21.07 -1.28
C VAL A 267 -20.86 -22.30 -0.58
N GLN A 268 -19.73 -22.78 -1.10
CA GLN A 268 -18.98 -23.87 -0.47
C GLN A 268 -18.30 -23.43 0.84
N GLN A 269 -17.74 -24.41 1.57
CA GLN A 269 -16.92 -24.13 2.75
C GLN A 269 -15.64 -23.43 2.34
N ALA A 270 -15.09 -22.62 3.26
CA ALA A 270 -13.84 -21.91 3.01
C ALA A 270 -12.65 -22.88 2.88
N ASP A 271 -11.85 -22.68 1.86
CA ASP A 271 -10.56 -23.38 1.68
C ASP A 271 -9.40 -22.41 1.91
N LEU A 272 -8.86 -22.42 3.13
CA LEU A 272 -7.71 -21.61 3.53
C LEU A 272 -6.37 -22.36 3.40
N THR A 273 -6.31 -23.50 2.69
CA THR A 273 -5.09 -24.33 2.59
C THR A 273 -3.90 -23.53 2.04
N ALA A 274 -4.12 -22.74 0.99
CA ALA A 274 -3.05 -21.90 0.42
C ALA A 274 -2.57 -20.83 1.42
N TRP A 275 -3.51 -20.25 2.20
CA TRP A 275 -3.20 -19.26 3.22
C TRP A 275 -2.43 -19.84 4.40
N LYS A 276 -2.81 -21.04 4.86
CA LYS A 276 -2.08 -21.79 5.91
C LYS A 276 -0.63 -22.07 5.52
N LYS A 277 -0.35 -22.32 4.23
CA LYS A 277 1.03 -22.48 3.74
C LYS A 277 1.85 -21.20 3.88
N ILE A 278 1.25 -20.04 3.60
CA ILE A 278 1.88 -18.72 3.78
C ILE A 278 2.25 -18.52 5.25
N VAL A 279 1.30 -18.72 6.16
CA VAL A 279 1.52 -18.59 7.61
C VAL A 279 2.60 -19.57 8.09
N HIS A 280 2.57 -20.81 7.60
CA HIS A 280 3.60 -21.82 7.94
C HIS A 280 5.00 -21.38 7.51
N ALA A 281 5.15 -20.85 6.29
CA ALA A 281 6.44 -20.36 5.78
C ALA A 281 6.97 -19.17 6.60
N ILE A 282 6.09 -18.26 7.02
CA ILE A 282 6.47 -17.13 7.89
C ILE A 282 6.99 -17.63 9.25
N LYS A 283 6.32 -18.62 9.85
CA LYS A 283 6.67 -19.13 11.19
C LYS A 283 7.86 -20.09 11.20
N ASN A 284 8.21 -20.66 10.06
CA ASN A 284 9.26 -21.70 9.97
C ASN A 284 10.27 -21.39 8.86
N PRO A 285 10.96 -20.23 8.90
CA PRO A 285 12.00 -19.91 7.93
C PRO A 285 13.20 -20.86 8.09
N LYS A 286 13.84 -21.22 6.98
CA LYS A 286 15.04 -22.07 6.97
C LYS A 286 16.34 -21.25 6.95
N HIS A 287 16.25 -20.01 6.51
CA HIS A 287 17.37 -19.10 6.30
C HIS A 287 17.07 -17.75 6.93
N THR A 288 18.12 -16.95 7.12
CA THR A 288 18.01 -15.56 7.57
C THR A 288 18.95 -14.70 6.74
N VAL A 289 18.49 -13.55 6.29
CA VAL A 289 19.32 -12.51 5.64
C VAL A 289 19.10 -11.16 6.30
N LYS A 290 20.15 -10.32 6.28
CA LYS A 290 20.12 -8.95 6.75
C LYS A 290 20.15 -7.99 5.56
N ILE A 291 19.13 -7.17 5.40
CA ILE A 291 19.02 -6.18 4.33
C ILE A 291 19.06 -4.77 4.94
N ALA A 292 20.04 -3.95 4.53
CA ALA A 292 20.02 -2.54 4.87
C ALA A 292 19.04 -1.79 3.96
N MET A 293 18.05 -1.13 4.53
CA MET A 293 17.18 -0.19 3.83
C MET A 293 17.66 1.24 4.13
N VAL A 294 18.34 1.84 3.14
CA VAL A 294 18.96 3.17 3.29
C VAL A 294 18.00 4.25 2.83
N GLY A 295 17.36 4.92 3.77
CA GLY A 295 16.26 5.87 3.50
C GLY A 295 16.26 7.09 4.42
N LYS A 296 15.17 7.88 4.36
CA LYS A 296 14.97 9.09 5.17
C LYS A 296 14.08 8.91 6.40
N TYR A 297 13.12 8.00 6.31
CA TYR A 297 12.02 7.87 7.27
C TYR A 297 12.19 6.60 8.11
N VAL A 298 13.40 6.43 8.65
CA VAL A 298 13.78 5.20 9.35
C VAL A 298 12.98 4.94 10.63
N ASP A 299 12.46 6.00 11.26
CA ASP A 299 11.63 5.91 12.46
C ASP A 299 10.14 5.68 12.14
N LEU A 300 9.76 5.71 10.85
CA LEU A 300 8.38 5.60 10.39
C LEU A 300 8.22 4.42 9.43
N THR A 301 8.11 3.23 9.98
CA THR A 301 7.97 1.99 9.21
C THR A 301 6.73 1.97 8.30
N GLU A 302 5.67 2.68 8.68
CA GLU A 302 4.46 2.83 7.86
C GLU A 302 4.70 3.56 6.53
N SER A 303 5.75 4.39 6.43
CA SER A 303 6.12 5.07 5.16
C SER A 303 6.71 4.14 4.11
N TYR A 304 7.12 2.93 4.50
CA TYR A 304 7.68 1.89 3.62
C TYR A 304 6.88 0.59 3.70
N LYS A 305 5.58 0.67 4.01
CA LYS A 305 4.75 -0.49 4.30
C LYS A 305 4.75 -1.52 3.18
N SER A 306 4.48 -1.11 1.94
CA SER A 306 4.46 -2.02 0.79
C SER A 306 5.82 -2.65 0.54
N LEU A 307 6.91 -1.90 0.73
CA LEU A 307 8.26 -2.39 0.54
C LEU A 307 8.66 -3.44 1.60
N ILE A 308 8.33 -3.17 2.87
CA ILE A 308 8.53 -4.13 3.97
C ILE A 308 7.75 -5.41 3.69
N GLU A 309 6.49 -5.30 3.30
CA GLU A 309 5.66 -6.47 2.97
C GLU A 309 6.19 -7.21 1.74
N ALA A 310 6.67 -6.50 0.69
CA ALA A 310 7.26 -7.13 -0.50
C ALA A 310 8.51 -7.97 -0.16
N LEU A 311 9.36 -7.49 0.74
CA LEU A 311 10.51 -8.24 1.25
C LEU A 311 10.08 -9.47 2.06
N LYS A 312 9.04 -9.34 2.92
CA LYS A 312 8.46 -10.49 3.63
C LYS A 312 7.85 -11.51 2.68
N HIS A 313 7.14 -11.06 1.64
CA HIS A 313 6.60 -11.96 0.61
C HIS A 313 7.72 -12.74 -0.10
N ALA A 314 8.83 -12.06 -0.43
CA ALA A 314 10.00 -12.75 -0.97
C ALA A 314 10.56 -13.77 0.02
N GLY A 315 10.58 -13.45 1.31
CA GLY A 315 10.96 -14.36 2.39
C GLY A 315 10.09 -15.63 2.43
N ILE A 316 8.76 -15.51 2.26
CA ILE A 316 7.83 -16.64 2.17
C ILE A 316 8.25 -17.61 1.05
N HIS A 317 8.56 -17.08 -0.13
CA HIS A 317 8.87 -17.87 -1.33
C HIS A 317 10.33 -18.35 -1.40
N THR A 318 11.18 -17.88 -0.48
CA THR A 318 12.59 -18.33 -0.32
C THR A 318 12.84 -19.03 1.00
N GLU A 319 11.79 -19.25 1.81
CA GLU A 319 11.87 -19.83 3.16
C GLU A 319 12.87 -19.07 4.05
N THR A 320 12.90 -17.74 3.95
CA THR A 320 13.91 -16.86 4.55
C THR A 320 13.25 -15.85 5.50
N ASP A 321 13.80 -15.75 6.71
CA ASP A 321 13.55 -14.61 7.59
C ASP A 321 14.36 -13.40 7.09
N VAL A 322 13.67 -12.37 6.59
CA VAL A 322 14.29 -11.15 6.07
C VAL A 322 14.34 -10.10 7.16
N GLN A 323 15.51 -9.92 7.76
CA GLN A 323 15.77 -8.91 8.78
C GLN A 323 16.13 -7.58 8.13
N ILE A 324 15.27 -6.58 8.28
CA ILE A 324 15.46 -5.24 7.71
C ILE A 324 16.12 -4.36 8.75
N THR A 325 17.29 -3.80 8.39
CA THR A 325 17.98 -2.76 9.17
C THR A 325 17.74 -1.42 8.49
N PHE A 326 17.01 -0.54 9.14
CA PHE A 326 16.80 0.81 8.65
C PHE A 326 18.03 1.67 8.90
N VAL A 327 18.56 2.29 7.84
CA VAL A 327 19.75 3.15 7.89
C VAL A 327 19.38 4.55 7.44
N ASP A 328 19.56 5.52 8.31
CA ASP A 328 19.30 6.92 8.00
C ASP A 328 20.41 7.49 7.11
N SER A 329 20.05 7.84 5.88
CA SER A 329 20.95 8.41 4.90
C SER A 329 21.49 9.79 5.29
N GLU A 330 20.74 10.60 6.06
CA GLU A 330 21.22 11.87 6.57
C GLU A 330 22.35 11.68 7.60
N ASN A 331 22.30 10.59 8.38
CA ASN A 331 23.37 10.27 9.32
C ASN A 331 24.67 9.87 8.59
N ILE A 332 24.58 9.17 7.45
CA ILE A 332 25.77 8.90 6.61
C ILE A 332 26.37 10.21 6.11
N GLU A 333 25.55 11.17 5.63
CA GLU A 333 26.03 12.49 5.20
C GLU A 333 26.73 13.26 6.35
N LYS A 334 26.08 13.35 7.51
CA LYS A 334 26.59 14.07 8.69
C LYS A 334 27.92 13.49 9.20
N ASN A 335 28.15 12.21 8.98
CA ASN A 335 29.37 11.50 9.37
C ASN A 335 30.37 11.33 8.20
N ASN A 336 30.41 12.29 7.27
CA ASN A 336 31.36 12.33 6.14
C ASN A 336 31.34 11.06 5.26
N GLY A 337 30.18 10.47 5.06
CA GLY A 337 30.01 9.28 4.23
C GLY A 337 30.42 7.96 4.90
N ASP A 338 30.47 7.91 6.24
CA ASP A 338 30.72 6.65 6.96
C ASP A 338 29.60 5.64 6.69
N VAL A 339 29.96 4.56 6.05
CA VAL A 339 29.08 3.43 5.71
C VAL A 339 29.44 2.15 6.47
N SER A 340 30.15 2.28 7.59
CA SER A 340 30.62 1.13 8.39
C SER A 340 29.47 0.21 8.86
N MET A 341 28.26 0.77 9.05
CA MET A 341 27.05 0.02 9.40
C MET A 341 26.54 -0.92 8.31
N LEU A 342 27.03 -0.77 7.07
CA LEU A 342 26.64 -1.64 5.95
C LEU A 342 27.50 -2.91 5.82
N LYS A 343 28.62 -3.01 6.56
CA LYS A 343 29.61 -4.10 6.41
C LYS A 343 29.03 -5.50 6.70
N ASP A 344 28.07 -5.59 7.63
CA ASP A 344 27.48 -6.86 8.04
C ASP A 344 26.12 -7.14 7.36
N MET A 345 25.84 -6.42 6.28
CA MET A 345 24.59 -6.56 5.54
C MET A 345 24.77 -7.49 4.34
N ASP A 346 23.83 -8.39 4.15
CA ASP A 346 23.84 -9.36 3.04
C ASP A 346 23.38 -8.70 1.72
N ALA A 347 22.63 -7.59 1.79
CA ALA A 347 22.20 -6.80 0.64
C ALA A 347 21.83 -5.37 1.07
N ILE A 348 21.80 -4.45 0.11
CA ILE A 348 21.46 -3.03 0.30
C ILE A 348 20.30 -2.66 -0.62
N LEU A 349 19.29 -2.00 -0.05
CA LEU A 349 18.13 -1.46 -0.75
C LEU A 349 18.03 0.05 -0.53
N VAL A 350 17.90 0.81 -1.61
CA VAL A 350 17.58 2.24 -1.57
C VAL A 350 16.16 2.44 -2.11
N PRO A 351 15.21 2.84 -1.25
CA PRO A 351 13.81 2.98 -1.61
C PRO A 351 13.52 4.24 -2.41
N GLY A 352 12.29 4.33 -2.93
CA GLY A 352 11.70 5.54 -3.48
C GLY A 352 11.61 6.68 -2.47
N GLY A 353 11.41 7.89 -2.97
CA GLY A 353 11.24 9.11 -2.17
C GLY A 353 11.38 10.36 -3.02
N PHE A 354 11.22 11.52 -2.41
CA PHE A 354 11.33 12.84 -3.05
C PHE A 354 12.24 13.77 -2.26
N GLY A 355 12.84 14.76 -2.95
CA GLY A 355 13.63 15.85 -2.38
C GLY A 355 15.06 15.50 -2.01
N SER A 356 15.86 16.53 -1.70
CA SER A 356 17.32 16.48 -1.64
C SER A 356 17.91 15.93 -0.34
N ARG A 357 17.13 15.72 0.73
CA ARG A 357 17.67 15.26 2.02
C ARG A 357 18.27 13.85 1.95
N GLY A 358 19.48 13.67 2.46
CA GLY A 358 20.18 12.39 2.55
C GLY A 358 20.61 11.82 1.20
N VAL A 359 20.70 12.64 0.15
CA VAL A 359 21.08 12.20 -1.22
C VAL A 359 22.52 11.71 -1.24
N GLU A 360 23.47 12.46 -0.70
CA GLU A 360 24.89 12.07 -0.70
C GLU A 360 25.15 10.84 0.16
N GLY A 361 24.39 10.67 1.26
CA GLY A 361 24.44 9.44 2.05
C GLY A 361 23.94 8.20 1.30
N LYS A 362 22.89 8.34 0.47
CA LYS A 362 22.45 7.26 -0.41
C LYS A 362 23.48 6.97 -1.51
N ILE A 363 24.09 7.99 -2.11
CA ILE A 363 25.17 7.84 -3.10
C ILE A 363 26.35 7.07 -2.47
N ALA A 364 26.73 7.39 -1.22
CA ALA A 364 27.77 6.64 -0.51
C ALA A 364 27.40 5.16 -0.30
N ALA A 365 26.15 4.86 0.01
CA ALA A 365 25.66 3.49 0.16
C ALA A 365 25.66 2.71 -1.17
N VAL A 366 25.28 3.36 -2.27
CA VAL A 366 25.35 2.77 -3.63
C VAL A 366 26.79 2.46 -4.02
N ARG A 367 27.71 3.43 -3.81
CA ARG A 367 29.15 3.24 -4.06
C ARG A 367 29.68 2.06 -3.26
N TYR A 368 29.34 1.97 -1.99
CA TYR A 368 29.76 0.86 -1.15
C TYR A 368 29.25 -0.48 -1.71
N ALA A 369 27.98 -0.57 -2.09
CA ALA A 369 27.42 -1.79 -2.69
C ALA A 369 28.16 -2.19 -3.97
N ARG A 370 28.38 -1.24 -4.90
CA ARG A 370 29.06 -1.46 -6.17
C ARG A 370 30.51 -1.91 -5.98
N GLU A 371 31.27 -1.24 -5.14
CA GLU A 371 32.71 -1.51 -4.97
C GLU A 371 33.00 -2.77 -4.15
N ASN A 372 32.07 -3.16 -3.25
CA ASN A 372 32.23 -4.33 -2.38
C ASN A 372 31.44 -5.56 -2.86
N ASN A 373 30.85 -5.52 -4.06
CA ASN A 373 30.05 -6.59 -4.62
C ASN A 373 28.86 -7.03 -3.75
N VAL A 374 28.27 -6.10 -2.96
CA VAL A 374 27.10 -6.35 -2.15
C VAL A 374 25.84 -6.22 -3.02
N PRO A 375 24.94 -7.21 -3.07
CA PRO A 375 23.69 -7.12 -3.82
C PRO A 375 22.94 -5.80 -3.56
N TYR A 376 22.56 -5.11 -4.64
CA TYR A 376 21.94 -3.81 -4.60
C TYR A 376 20.58 -3.78 -5.30
N LEU A 377 19.56 -3.24 -4.65
CA LEU A 377 18.26 -2.92 -5.27
C LEU A 377 17.95 -1.43 -5.08
N GLY A 378 17.80 -0.70 -6.19
CA GLY A 378 17.33 0.69 -6.20
C GLY A 378 15.92 0.81 -6.77
N ILE A 379 15.01 1.48 -6.06
CA ILE A 379 13.61 1.65 -6.49
C ILE A 379 13.33 3.14 -6.67
N CYS A 380 12.81 3.55 -7.83
CA CYS A 380 12.43 4.92 -8.18
C CYS A 380 13.58 5.89 -7.91
N LEU A 381 13.54 6.69 -6.86
CA LEU A 381 14.67 7.53 -6.43
C LEU A 381 15.95 6.71 -6.25
N GLY A 382 15.87 5.47 -5.77
CA GLY A 382 17.01 4.59 -5.62
C GLY A 382 17.72 4.26 -6.95
N MET A 383 16.98 4.15 -8.05
CA MET A 383 17.56 4.01 -9.39
C MET A 383 18.25 5.32 -9.81
N GLN A 384 17.61 6.45 -9.61
CA GLN A 384 18.17 7.77 -9.94
C GLN A 384 19.47 8.05 -9.20
N ILE A 385 19.53 7.71 -7.92
CA ILE A 385 20.74 7.81 -7.08
C ILE A 385 21.84 6.88 -7.61
N ALA A 386 21.51 5.64 -7.98
CA ALA A 386 22.48 4.70 -8.56
C ALA A 386 23.04 5.20 -9.90
N LEU A 387 22.20 5.81 -10.73
CA LEU A 387 22.61 6.42 -11.99
C LEU A 387 23.54 7.62 -11.76
N ILE A 388 23.23 8.50 -10.80
CA ILE A 388 24.05 9.66 -10.43
C ILE A 388 25.43 9.21 -9.91
N GLU A 389 25.46 8.22 -9.03
CA GLU A 389 26.72 7.63 -8.52
C GLU A 389 27.56 7.10 -9.68
N TYR A 390 26.96 6.27 -10.54
CA TYR A 390 27.66 5.69 -11.67
C TYR A 390 28.16 6.75 -12.67
N ALA A 391 27.36 7.76 -12.94
CA ALA A 391 27.73 8.89 -13.78
C ALA A 391 28.94 9.66 -13.24
N ARG A 392 28.97 9.90 -11.93
CA ARG A 392 30.09 10.62 -11.28
C ARG A 392 31.37 9.79 -11.20
N ASP A 393 31.26 8.57 -10.71
CA ASP A 393 32.42 7.79 -10.24
C ASP A 393 32.94 6.81 -11.29
N VAL A 394 32.13 6.40 -12.27
CA VAL A 394 32.52 5.45 -13.32
C VAL A 394 32.56 6.12 -14.68
N ALA A 395 31.51 6.83 -15.10
CA ALA A 395 31.48 7.50 -16.40
C ALA A 395 32.22 8.84 -16.44
N GLY A 396 32.72 9.37 -15.29
CA GLY A 396 33.53 10.58 -15.21
C GLY A 396 32.77 11.88 -15.49
N LEU A 397 31.45 11.88 -15.38
CA LEU A 397 30.59 13.04 -15.57
C LEU A 397 30.61 13.91 -14.31
N LYS A 398 31.61 14.79 -14.20
CA LYS A 398 31.77 15.68 -13.05
C LYS A 398 30.53 16.55 -12.84
N GLY A 399 30.01 16.56 -11.59
CA GLY A 399 28.80 17.33 -11.23
C GLY A 399 27.50 16.74 -11.76
N ALA A 400 27.49 15.46 -12.14
CA ALA A 400 26.25 14.76 -12.50
C ALA A 400 25.28 14.76 -11.32
N ASN A 401 24.02 15.13 -11.58
CA ASN A 401 22.98 15.23 -10.54
C ASN A 401 21.58 15.14 -11.15
N SER A 402 20.56 15.23 -10.30
CA SER A 402 19.17 15.46 -10.70
C SER A 402 18.84 16.95 -10.60
N THR A 403 18.04 17.46 -11.55
CA THR A 403 17.46 18.83 -11.44
C THR A 403 16.48 18.95 -10.27
N GLU A 404 16.00 17.83 -9.69
CA GLU A 404 15.26 17.84 -8.42
C GLU A 404 16.11 18.35 -7.25
N PHE A 405 17.41 18.05 -7.25
CA PHE A 405 18.31 18.38 -6.13
C PHE A 405 19.11 19.65 -6.37
N ASP A 406 19.49 19.90 -7.62
CA ASP A 406 20.22 21.08 -8.05
C ASP A 406 19.83 21.47 -9.49
N LEU A 407 19.01 22.50 -9.60
CA LEU A 407 18.54 23.04 -10.88
C LEU A 407 19.68 23.52 -11.82
N LYS A 408 20.89 23.77 -11.26
CA LYS A 408 22.04 24.29 -12.00
C LYS A 408 23.19 23.27 -12.11
N CYS A 409 22.92 21.99 -11.87
CA CYS A 409 23.95 20.97 -11.97
C CYS A 409 24.60 20.92 -13.36
N ALA A 410 25.90 20.65 -13.37
CA ALA A 410 26.70 20.69 -14.62
C ALA A 410 26.32 19.58 -15.62
N ALA A 411 25.84 18.44 -15.12
CA ALA A 411 25.38 17.31 -15.92
C ALA A 411 24.06 16.78 -15.35
N PRO A 412 22.90 17.25 -15.84
CA PRO A 412 21.58 16.80 -15.39
C PRO A 412 21.24 15.42 -15.98
N VAL A 413 21.83 14.38 -15.38
CA VAL A 413 21.61 12.98 -15.80
C VAL A 413 20.21 12.46 -15.45
N VAL A 414 19.51 13.15 -14.52
CA VAL A 414 18.11 12.97 -14.18
C VAL A 414 17.44 14.34 -14.23
N ALA A 415 16.32 14.47 -14.95
CA ALA A 415 15.62 15.74 -15.16
C ALA A 415 14.12 15.53 -15.44
N LEU A 416 13.36 16.62 -15.46
CA LEU A 416 11.97 16.58 -15.95
C LEU A 416 11.97 16.31 -17.47
N ILE A 417 10.98 15.58 -17.96
CA ILE A 417 10.86 15.24 -19.41
C ILE A 417 10.79 16.52 -20.24
N ASP A 418 10.05 17.51 -19.78
CA ASP A 418 9.81 18.77 -20.49
C ASP A 418 11.07 19.68 -20.56
N GLU A 419 12.15 19.36 -19.82
CA GLU A 419 13.40 20.13 -19.83
C GLU A 419 14.36 19.71 -20.96
N TRP A 420 14.13 18.59 -21.64
CA TRP A 420 15.09 18.05 -22.60
C TRP A 420 14.50 17.50 -23.90
N GLN A 421 13.17 17.49 -24.07
CA GLN A 421 12.58 17.15 -25.38
C GLN A 421 11.20 17.79 -25.63
N THR A 422 11.16 18.67 -26.61
CA THR A 422 10.03 18.75 -27.53
C THR A 422 10.48 18.13 -28.86
N ALA A 423 9.60 17.40 -29.54
CA ALA A 423 9.91 16.68 -30.79
C ALA A 423 10.38 17.58 -31.95
N ASP A 424 10.30 18.92 -31.78
CA ASP A 424 10.73 19.96 -32.71
C ASP A 424 11.94 20.79 -32.22
N GLY A 425 12.50 20.44 -31.03
CA GLY A 425 13.67 21.14 -30.47
C GLY A 425 13.36 22.45 -29.76
N SER A 426 12.10 22.78 -29.52
CA SER A 426 11.72 23.91 -28.67
C SER A 426 11.60 23.46 -27.21
N VAL A 427 12.15 24.26 -26.27
CA VAL A 427 11.98 24.06 -24.84
C VAL A 427 10.71 24.79 -24.43
N GLU A 428 9.61 24.07 -24.21
CA GLU A 428 8.48 24.62 -23.48
C GLU A 428 8.82 24.66 -21.98
N THR A 429 9.18 25.84 -21.48
CA THR A 429 9.26 26.11 -20.05
C THR A 429 7.84 26.16 -19.50
N ARG A 430 7.40 25.12 -18.80
CA ARG A 430 6.19 25.20 -17.99
C ARG A 430 6.48 26.03 -16.73
N ASP A 431 5.55 26.95 -16.45
CA ASP A 431 5.59 27.86 -15.31
C ASP A 431 5.58 27.06 -13.99
N GLU A 432 6.43 27.44 -13.01
CA GLU A 432 6.52 26.84 -11.66
C GLU A 432 5.18 26.86 -10.89
N SER A 433 4.16 27.56 -11.41
CA SER A 433 2.80 27.64 -10.87
C SER A 433 1.83 26.58 -11.41
N ALA A 434 2.27 25.70 -12.33
CA ALA A 434 1.44 24.62 -12.84
C ALA A 434 1.16 23.59 -11.72
N ASP A 435 -0.07 23.12 -11.69
CA ASP A 435 -0.59 22.16 -10.70
C ASP A 435 0.38 20.97 -10.53
N LEU A 436 1.02 20.90 -9.35
CA LEU A 436 2.08 19.94 -9.04
C LEU A 436 1.63 18.46 -9.20
N GLY A 437 0.33 18.18 -9.22
CA GLY A 437 -0.22 16.84 -9.49
C GLY A 437 -0.21 16.44 -10.97
N GLY A 438 -0.19 17.39 -11.93
CA GLY A 438 -0.40 17.14 -13.36
C GLY A 438 0.78 16.59 -14.16
N THR A 439 2.00 16.53 -13.58
CA THR A 439 3.23 16.14 -14.30
C THR A 439 3.80 14.77 -13.85
N MET A 440 3.14 14.07 -12.91
CA MET A 440 3.61 12.77 -12.43
C MET A 440 3.20 11.63 -13.38
N ARG A 441 4.13 10.71 -13.62
CA ARG A 441 3.78 9.39 -14.14
C ARG A 441 3.20 8.57 -12.99
N LEU A 442 1.93 8.20 -13.13
CA LEU A 442 1.16 7.49 -12.12
C LEU A 442 0.52 6.23 -12.68
N GLY A 443 0.45 5.18 -11.85
CA GLY A 443 -0.22 3.94 -12.17
C GLY A 443 0.59 3.00 -13.04
N ALA A 444 -0.07 1.94 -13.50
CA ALA A 444 0.57 0.85 -14.21
C ALA A 444 0.87 1.22 -15.67
N GLN A 445 2.12 1.04 -16.08
CA GLN A 445 2.61 1.30 -17.44
C GLN A 445 3.38 0.12 -17.98
N GLU A 446 3.37 -0.01 -19.31
CA GLU A 446 4.08 -1.06 -20.03
C GLU A 446 5.57 -0.74 -20.14
N VAL A 447 6.40 -1.73 -19.89
CA VAL A 447 7.86 -1.67 -19.98
C VAL A 447 8.35 -2.78 -20.90
N GLU A 448 9.21 -2.42 -21.86
CA GLU A 448 9.90 -3.36 -22.75
C GLU A 448 11.29 -3.67 -22.17
N LEU A 449 11.52 -4.94 -21.86
CA LEU A 449 12.79 -5.42 -21.32
C LEU A 449 13.73 -5.90 -22.46
N LYS A 450 15.00 -5.59 -22.32
CA LYS A 450 16.03 -6.03 -23.28
C LYS A 450 16.22 -7.55 -23.17
N ALA A 451 16.14 -8.25 -24.30
CA ALA A 451 16.39 -9.68 -24.36
C ALA A 451 17.74 -10.05 -23.73
N GLY A 452 17.74 -11.05 -22.86
CA GLY A 452 18.94 -11.53 -22.17
C GLY A 452 19.43 -10.65 -21.00
N SER A 453 18.78 -9.51 -20.71
CA SER A 453 19.03 -8.68 -19.53
C SER A 453 18.75 -9.44 -18.22
N LEU A 454 19.27 -8.93 -17.11
CA LEU A 454 18.94 -9.44 -15.78
C LEU A 454 17.44 -9.24 -15.51
N ALA A 455 16.87 -8.09 -15.92
CA ALA A 455 15.45 -7.82 -15.84
C ALA A 455 14.62 -8.90 -16.54
N ALA A 456 14.88 -9.18 -17.84
CA ALA A 456 14.14 -10.19 -18.59
C ALA A 456 14.26 -11.59 -17.98
N LYS A 457 15.41 -11.94 -17.42
CA LYS A 457 15.61 -13.23 -16.69
C LYS A 457 14.82 -13.30 -15.40
N ILE A 458 14.76 -12.21 -14.63
CA ILE A 458 14.01 -12.14 -13.36
C ILE A 458 12.51 -12.27 -13.61
N TYR A 459 11.98 -11.52 -14.56
CA TYR A 459 10.55 -11.51 -14.86
C TYR A 459 10.10 -12.70 -15.73
N GLY A 460 11.03 -13.34 -16.44
CA GLY A 460 10.70 -14.42 -17.40
C GLY A 460 9.91 -13.93 -18.62
N SER A 461 9.97 -12.64 -18.93
CA SER A 461 9.25 -11.96 -20.02
C SER A 461 10.07 -10.78 -20.53
N GLU A 462 9.85 -10.39 -21.79
CA GLU A 462 10.37 -9.15 -22.38
C GLU A 462 9.38 -7.98 -22.30
N HIS A 463 8.15 -8.24 -21.83
CA HIS A 463 7.12 -7.23 -21.61
C HIS A 463 6.57 -7.38 -20.20
N ILE A 464 6.59 -6.29 -19.45
CA ILE A 464 6.04 -6.24 -18.08
C ILE A 464 5.19 -4.99 -17.92
N ARG A 465 4.37 -5.00 -16.87
CA ARG A 465 3.52 -3.89 -16.51
C ARG A 465 3.69 -3.61 -15.02
N GLU A 466 4.18 -2.40 -14.69
CA GLU A 466 4.50 -1.99 -13.32
C GLU A 466 3.94 -0.62 -12.99
N ARG A 467 3.71 -0.34 -11.71
CA ARG A 467 3.16 0.95 -11.24
C ARG A 467 4.25 1.98 -11.03
N HIS A 468 3.95 3.21 -11.43
CA HIS A 468 4.83 4.37 -11.36
C HIS A 468 4.29 5.43 -10.40
N ARG A 469 5.21 6.18 -9.77
CA ARG A 469 4.93 7.38 -8.97
C ARG A 469 6.17 8.27 -8.95
N HIS A 470 6.42 9.01 -10.03
CA HIS A 470 7.57 9.89 -10.13
C HIS A 470 7.38 10.97 -11.19
N ARG A 471 8.21 12.03 -11.14
CA ARG A 471 8.23 13.15 -12.08
C ARG A 471 9.52 13.21 -12.88
N TYR A 472 10.64 12.86 -12.24
CA TYR A 472 11.97 12.94 -12.82
C TYR A 472 12.30 11.61 -13.49
N GLU A 473 13.01 11.75 -14.62
CA GLU A 473 13.39 10.64 -15.51
C GLU A 473 14.88 10.69 -15.79
N VAL A 474 15.45 9.57 -16.21
CA VAL A 474 16.80 9.54 -16.77
C VAL A 474 16.84 10.35 -18.05
N ASN A 475 17.77 11.30 -18.13
CA ASN A 475 17.97 12.10 -19.34
C ASN A 475 18.65 11.27 -20.42
N ASN A 476 17.89 10.94 -21.47
CA ASN A 476 18.33 10.08 -22.57
C ASN A 476 19.58 10.59 -23.29
N ASN A 477 19.90 11.90 -23.23
CA ASN A 477 21.12 12.46 -23.82
C ASN A 477 22.41 11.90 -23.20
N TYR A 478 22.36 11.43 -21.95
CA TYR A 478 23.51 10.85 -21.25
C TYR A 478 23.60 9.32 -21.37
N VAL A 479 22.55 8.64 -21.81
CA VAL A 479 22.48 7.18 -21.92
C VAL A 479 23.67 6.61 -22.73
N PRO A 480 24.04 7.14 -23.93
CA PRO A 480 25.19 6.60 -24.69
C PRO A 480 26.51 6.67 -23.89
N THR A 481 26.74 7.73 -23.13
CA THR A 481 27.96 7.88 -22.31
C THR A 481 27.98 6.86 -21.15
N LEU A 482 26.84 6.61 -20.53
CA LEU A 482 26.70 5.65 -19.44
C LEU A 482 26.87 4.21 -19.93
N GLU A 483 26.30 3.86 -21.10
CA GLU A 483 26.48 2.55 -21.73
C GLU A 483 27.93 2.31 -22.17
N GLN A 484 28.62 3.32 -22.70
CA GLN A 484 30.07 3.23 -23.03
C GLN A 484 30.89 2.95 -21.76
N ALA A 485 30.50 3.46 -20.61
CA ALA A 485 31.14 3.19 -19.34
C ALA A 485 30.78 1.79 -18.74
N GLY A 486 29.85 1.04 -19.38
CA GLY A 486 29.51 -0.33 -19.01
C GLY A 486 28.17 -0.50 -18.27
N LEU A 487 27.39 0.57 -18.09
CA LEU A 487 26.03 0.46 -17.60
C LEU A 487 25.15 -0.25 -18.64
N VAL A 488 24.25 -1.11 -18.20
CA VAL A 488 23.28 -1.76 -19.10
C VAL A 488 21.89 -1.20 -18.82
N ILE A 489 21.25 -0.68 -19.85
CA ILE A 489 19.83 -0.37 -19.83
C ILE A 489 19.10 -1.68 -20.08
N GLY A 490 18.46 -2.21 -19.03
CA GLY A 490 17.76 -3.49 -19.04
C GLY A 490 16.32 -3.41 -19.49
N GLY A 491 15.70 -2.22 -19.43
CA GLY A 491 14.33 -1.98 -19.84
C GLY A 491 14.04 -0.52 -20.11
N VAL A 492 13.05 -0.26 -20.97
CA VAL A 492 12.60 1.08 -21.33
C VAL A 492 11.07 1.13 -21.42
N SER A 493 10.48 2.32 -21.26
CA SER A 493 9.06 2.51 -21.43
C SER A 493 8.59 2.10 -22.83
N ALA A 494 7.42 1.47 -22.91
CA ALA A 494 6.78 1.23 -24.20
C ALA A 494 6.31 2.57 -24.78
N GLY A 495 6.60 2.82 -26.06
CA GLY A 495 6.22 4.04 -26.75
C GLY A 495 7.39 4.80 -27.39
N ARG A 496 7.14 6.05 -27.80
CA ARG A 496 8.12 6.83 -28.60
C ARG A 496 9.29 7.36 -27.77
N GLU A 497 9.07 7.68 -26.52
CA GLU A 497 10.07 8.36 -25.67
C GLU A 497 11.18 7.44 -25.19
N ARG A 498 10.90 6.12 -25.06
CA ARG A 498 11.89 5.09 -24.67
C ARG A 498 12.65 5.48 -23.39
N LEU A 499 11.90 5.91 -22.36
CA LEU A 499 12.47 6.30 -21.07
C LEU A 499 13.10 5.11 -20.36
N VAL A 500 14.21 5.33 -19.68
CA VAL A 500 14.93 4.27 -18.97
C VAL A 500 14.12 3.81 -17.76
N GLU A 501 13.77 2.53 -17.73
CA GLU A 501 12.97 1.92 -16.68
C GLU A 501 13.78 1.01 -15.76
N THR A 502 14.84 0.37 -16.28
CA THR A 502 15.74 -0.44 -15.46
C THR A 502 17.20 -0.28 -15.87
N ILE A 503 18.08 -0.33 -14.86
CA ILE A 503 19.53 -0.33 -15.04
C ILE A 503 20.15 -1.51 -14.30
N GLU A 504 21.25 -2.06 -14.85
CA GLU A 504 21.96 -3.19 -14.28
C GLU A 504 23.47 -3.13 -14.57
N LEU A 505 24.29 -3.77 -13.71
CA LEU A 505 25.74 -3.89 -13.87
C LEU A 505 26.10 -5.36 -14.12
N PRO A 506 26.49 -5.73 -15.35
CA PRO A 506 26.72 -7.13 -15.73
C PRO A 506 27.92 -7.77 -15.02
N ASN A 507 28.89 -6.98 -14.57
CA ASN A 507 30.09 -7.45 -13.87
C ASN A 507 29.94 -7.48 -12.35
N HIS A 508 28.76 -7.09 -11.82
CA HIS A 508 28.43 -7.16 -10.41
C HIS A 508 27.62 -8.43 -10.12
N PRO A 509 27.81 -9.12 -8.99
CA PRO A 509 27.05 -10.34 -8.65
C PRO A 509 25.53 -10.17 -8.74
N TRP A 510 25.02 -9.03 -8.28
CA TRP A 510 23.61 -8.65 -8.44
C TRP A 510 23.45 -7.14 -8.19
N PHE A 511 23.32 -6.35 -9.24
CA PHE A 511 23.05 -4.92 -9.16
C PHE A 511 21.90 -4.59 -10.09
N PHE A 512 20.79 -4.17 -9.52
CA PHE A 512 19.57 -3.87 -10.26
C PHE A 512 18.90 -2.62 -9.69
N ALA A 513 18.39 -1.78 -10.58
CA ALA A 513 17.53 -0.70 -10.14
C ALA A 513 16.42 -0.42 -11.17
N CYS A 514 15.25 0.03 -10.70
CA CYS A 514 14.07 0.30 -11.52
C CYS A 514 13.43 1.64 -11.17
N GLN A 515 12.81 2.28 -12.18
CA GLN A 515 12.10 3.56 -12.01
C GLN A 515 10.70 3.36 -11.42
N PHE A 516 10.08 2.23 -11.68
CA PHE A 516 8.77 1.85 -11.18
C PHE A 516 8.83 1.32 -9.74
N HIS A 517 7.64 1.08 -9.15
CA HIS A 517 7.44 0.62 -7.78
C HIS A 517 6.90 -0.82 -7.72
N PRO A 518 7.76 -1.83 -7.80
CA PRO A 518 7.34 -3.25 -7.83
C PRO A 518 6.71 -3.71 -6.49
N GLU A 519 6.93 -2.96 -5.41
CA GLU A 519 6.36 -3.24 -4.11
C GLU A 519 4.82 -3.15 -4.09
N PHE A 520 4.23 -2.30 -4.94
CA PHE A 520 2.78 -2.12 -5.00
C PHE A 520 2.04 -3.33 -5.58
N THR A 521 2.71 -4.18 -6.36
CA THR A 521 2.10 -5.37 -6.98
C THR A 521 2.46 -6.66 -6.26
N SER A 522 3.28 -6.60 -5.20
CA SER A 522 3.68 -7.75 -4.41
C SER A 522 2.55 -8.26 -3.51
N ASN A 523 2.33 -9.57 -3.47
CA ASN A 523 1.38 -10.22 -2.57
C ASN A 523 1.93 -11.54 -2.00
N PRO A 524 1.42 -12.02 -0.85
CA PRO A 524 1.98 -13.19 -0.18
C PRO A 524 1.78 -14.50 -0.95
N ARG A 525 0.74 -14.59 -1.82
CA ARG A 525 0.41 -15.83 -2.55
C ARG A 525 1.41 -16.14 -3.66
N ARG A 526 1.95 -15.12 -4.33
CA ARG A 526 2.84 -15.27 -5.51
C ARG A 526 4.22 -14.66 -5.28
N GLY A 527 4.34 -13.74 -4.34
CA GLY A 527 5.51 -12.87 -4.21
C GLY A 527 5.61 -11.92 -5.40
N HIS A 528 6.73 -11.24 -5.50
CA HIS A 528 7.10 -10.47 -6.68
C HIS A 528 8.46 -11.00 -7.18
N PRO A 529 8.64 -11.23 -8.50
CA PRO A 529 9.85 -11.87 -9.02
C PRO A 529 11.12 -11.10 -8.66
N LEU A 530 11.08 -9.76 -8.72
CA LEU A 530 12.23 -8.91 -8.43
C LEU A 530 12.68 -9.04 -6.97
N PHE A 531 11.74 -8.95 -6.00
CA PHE A 531 12.10 -9.10 -4.59
C PHE A 531 12.56 -10.53 -4.26
N THR A 532 11.95 -11.53 -4.88
CA THR A 532 12.37 -12.93 -4.73
C THR A 532 13.80 -13.14 -5.24
N ALA A 533 14.16 -12.54 -6.40
CA ALA A 533 15.51 -12.59 -6.93
C ALA A 533 16.51 -11.84 -6.04
N PHE A 534 16.12 -10.69 -5.49
CA PHE A 534 16.96 -9.90 -4.58
C PHE A 534 17.28 -10.65 -3.28
N VAL A 535 16.27 -11.27 -2.63
CA VAL A 535 16.49 -12.09 -1.41
C VAL A 535 17.36 -13.31 -1.72
N LYS A 536 17.20 -13.95 -2.87
CA LYS A 536 18.10 -15.03 -3.32
C LYS A 536 19.53 -14.53 -3.52
N ALA A 537 19.73 -13.35 -4.06
CA ALA A 537 21.06 -12.75 -4.20
C ALA A 537 21.69 -12.48 -2.83
N ALA A 538 20.93 -11.95 -1.87
CA ALA A 538 21.37 -11.76 -0.49
C ALA A 538 21.80 -13.09 0.16
N LEU A 539 21.02 -14.16 -0.02
CA LEU A 539 21.35 -15.53 0.47
C LEU A 539 22.65 -16.06 -0.15
N ASN A 540 22.90 -15.81 -1.42
CA ASN A 540 24.12 -16.23 -2.11
C ASN A 540 25.33 -15.45 -1.60
N ASN A 541 25.20 -14.14 -1.38
CA ASN A 541 26.24 -13.28 -0.82
C ASN A 541 26.66 -13.72 0.59
N LYS A 542 25.70 -14.09 1.44
CA LYS A 542 25.95 -14.58 2.81
C LYS A 542 26.74 -15.89 2.85
N LYS A 543 26.64 -16.73 1.81
CA LYS A 543 27.33 -18.03 1.73
C LYS A 543 28.77 -17.93 1.20
N GLY A 544 29.13 -16.84 0.56
CA GLY A 544 30.48 -16.53 0.07
C GLY A 544 31.31 -15.87 1.14
#